data_7b16d1c2132b94d34e99fcca58b39718
#
_entry.id   7b16d1c2132b94d34e99fcca58b39718
#
_cell.length_a   1.000
_cell.length_b   1.000
_cell.length_c   1.000
_cell.angle_alpha   90.00
_cell.angle_beta   90.00
_cell.angle_gamma   90.00
#
_symmetry.space_group_name_H-M   'P 1'
#
loop_
_entity.id
_entity.type
_entity.pdbx_description
1 polymer ?
#
loop_
_entity_poly.entity_id
_entity_poly.type
_entity_poly.pdbx_seq_one_letter_code
_entity_poly.pdbx_strand_id
1 'polypeptide(L)'
;LVGSEMCIRDRYFYIYKFRTMRIDTPHDMPTHMLNNPDLFITRVGRFLRKTSLDELPQLFNILAGDMSFIGPRPERPEIIRQYVEDMPEFVYRMKVKAGLAGYAQVYGKYNTTPYDKLKLDLSYIENYSVWLDIKLMLLTLKILVKAESTEGVDSTQVTAMKQEENVEEKHGKDE
;
A
#
# COMPACT_ATOMS: atom_id res chain seq x y z
N LEU A 1 13.54 1.02 -14.33
CA LEU A 1 12.98 1.71 -13.17
C LEU A 1 11.78 2.53 -13.59
N VAL A 2 10.77 2.56 -12.76
CA VAL A 2 9.63 3.45 -12.85
C VAL A 2 9.51 4.24 -11.56
N GLY A 3 9.07 5.50 -11.66
CA GLY A 3 8.79 6.35 -10.51
C GLY A 3 7.29 6.64 -10.45
N SER A 4 6.76 6.70 -9.25
CA SER A 4 5.41 7.21 -8.98
C SER A 4 5.52 8.33 -7.97
N GLU A 5 4.81 9.42 -8.21
CA GLU A 5 4.75 10.53 -7.26
C GLU A 5 3.98 10.08 -6.01
N MET A 6 4.55 10.39 -4.85
CA MET A 6 3.98 10.08 -3.54
C MET A 6 4.07 11.30 -2.64
N CYS A 7 3.17 11.38 -1.68
CA CYS A 7 3.13 12.47 -0.72
C CYS A 7 3.29 11.94 0.70
N ILE A 8 4.19 12.58 1.46
CA ILE A 8 4.27 12.44 2.92
C ILE A 8 4.95 13.68 3.53
N ARG A 9 4.53 14.12 4.72
CA ARG A 9 5.03 15.32 5.39
C ARG A 9 4.99 16.57 4.51
N ASP A 10 3.89 16.74 3.75
CA ASP A 10 3.69 17.86 2.81
C ASP A 10 4.76 17.98 1.71
N ARG A 11 5.49 16.89 1.46
CA ARG A 11 6.50 16.80 0.42
C ARG A 11 6.12 15.74 -0.60
N TYR A 12 6.27 16.09 -1.86
CA TYR A 12 6.17 15.17 -2.99
C TYR A 12 7.55 14.59 -3.29
N PHE A 13 7.61 13.29 -3.52
CA PHE A 13 8.82 12.61 -3.96
C PHE A 13 8.46 11.42 -4.86
N TYR A 14 9.42 10.97 -5.65
CA TYR A 14 9.23 9.84 -6.55
C TYR A 14 9.73 8.56 -5.89
N ILE A 15 8.83 7.58 -5.75
CA ILE A 15 9.20 6.21 -5.37
C ILE A 15 9.75 5.48 -6.59
N TYR A 16 10.90 4.85 -6.43
CA TYR A 16 11.50 4.00 -7.45
C TYR A 16 11.05 2.55 -7.27
N LYS A 17 10.61 1.94 -8.39
CA LYS A 17 10.24 0.51 -8.44
C LYS A 17 10.75 -0.11 -9.73
N PHE A 18 10.96 -1.42 -9.72
CA PHE A 18 11.09 -2.15 -10.99
C PHE A 18 9.73 -2.22 -11.68
N ARG A 19 9.74 -2.05 -13.01
CA ARG A 19 8.53 -2.20 -13.80
C ARG A 19 8.12 -3.67 -13.85
N THR A 20 6.95 -3.98 -13.34
CA THR A 20 6.39 -5.33 -13.31
C THR A 20 5.25 -5.52 -14.32
N MET A 21 4.73 -4.42 -14.86
CA MET A 21 3.62 -4.41 -15.82
C MET A 21 4.10 -4.01 -17.22
N ARG A 22 3.33 -4.38 -18.22
CA ARG A 22 3.55 -4.03 -19.62
C ARG A 22 3.47 -2.51 -19.80
N ILE A 23 4.13 -2.01 -20.87
CA ILE A 23 4.18 -0.56 -21.17
C ILE A 23 2.79 -0.04 -21.60
N ASP A 24 2.00 -0.90 -22.23
CA ASP A 24 0.64 -0.62 -22.70
C ASP A 24 -0.44 -0.69 -21.62
N THR A 25 -0.05 -0.86 -20.34
CA THR A 25 -0.98 -0.85 -19.21
C THR A 25 -1.56 0.56 -19.02
N PRO A 26 -2.89 0.71 -18.85
CA PRO A 26 -3.49 1.99 -18.51
C PRO A 26 -2.85 2.59 -17.26
N HIS A 27 -2.46 3.87 -17.33
CA HIS A 27 -1.82 4.59 -16.22
C HIS A 27 -2.81 5.40 -15.38
N ASP A 28 -4.02 5.61 -15.91
CA ASP A 28 -5.00 6.54 -15.38
C ASP A 28 -5.76 6.00 -14.15
N MET A 29 -5.60 4.72 -13.87
CA MET A 29 -6.27 4.08 -12.73
C MET A 29 -5.33 3.18 -11.92
N PRO A 30 -5.60 3.02 -10.61
CA PRO A 30 -4.87 2.09 -9.76
C PRO A 30 -4.99 0.63 -10.27
N THR A 31 -3.96 -0.18 -10.05
CA THR A 31 -3.91 -1.58 -10.53
C THR A 31 -5.09 -2.43 -10.07
N HIS A 32 -5.62 -2.18 -8.86
CA HIS A 32 -6.76 -2.92 -8.31
C HIS A 32 -8.11 -2.56 -8.96
N MET A 33 -8.18 -1.45 -9.69
CA MET A 33 -9.36 -1.04 -10.46
C MET A 33 -9.32 -1.51 -11.92
N LEU A 34 -8.21 -2.12 -12.34
CA LEU A 34 -8.10 -2.70 -13.69
C LEU A 34 -8.94 -3.97 -13.79
N ASN A 35 -9.73 -4.08 -14.85
CA ASN A 35 -10.36 -5.33 -15.21
C ASN A 35 -9.25 -6.34 -15.62
N ASN A 36 -9.10 -7.43 -14.84
CA ASN A 36 -8.07 -8.46 -15.04
C ASN A 36 -6.62 -7.90 -15.02
N PRO A 37 -6.13 -7.38 -13.89
CA PRO A 37 -4.78 -6.82 -13.77
C PRO A 37 -3.67 -7.82 -14.15
N ASP A 38 -3.93 -9.13 -14.02
CA ASP A 38 -2.99 -10.20 -14.33
C ASP A 38 -2.58 -10.26 -15.80
N LEU A 39 -3.43 -9.77 -16.72
CA LEU A 39 -3.12 -9.71 -18.16
C LEU A 39 -2.00 -8.71 -18.47
N PHE A 40 -1.85 -7.70 -17.63
CA PHE A 40 -0.84 -6.66 -17.78
C PHE A 40 0.47 -6.96 -17.03
N ILE A 41 0.48 -7.96 -16.14
CA ILE A 41 1.67 -8.34 -15.38
C ILE A 41 2.57 -9.24 -16.24
N THR A 42 3.83 -8.84 -16.40
CA THR A 42 4.83 -9.66 -17.12
C THR A 42 5.20 -10.90 -16.31
N ARG A 43 5.76 -11.95 -16.96
CA ARG A 43 6.23 -13.15 -16.25
C ARG A 43 7.29 -12.83 -15.19
N VAL A 44 8.26 -11.98 -15.54
CA VAL A 44 9.28 -11.49 -14.60
C VAL A 44 8.64 -10.61 -13.52
N GLY A 45 7.68 -9.75 -13.91
CA GLY A 45 6.94 -8.92 -12.98
C GLY A 45 6.17 -9.71 -11.91
N ARG A 46 5.60 -10.85 -12.28
CA ARG A 46 4.92 -11.75 -11.34
C ARG A 46 5.89 -12.31 -10.29
N PHE A 47 7.07 -12.75 -10.72
CA PHE A 47 8.12 -13.19 -9.80
C PHE A 47 8.57 -12.05 -8.88
N LEU A 48 8.86 -10.87 -9.43
CA LEU A 48 9.29 -9.70 -8.64
C LEU A 48 8.24 -9.29 -7.60
N ARG A 49 6.95 -9.28 -7.97
CA ARG A 49 5.85 -8.98 -7.04
C ARG A 49 5.71 -10.03 -5.95
N LYS A 50 5.76 -11.32 -6.32
CA LYS A 50 5.67 -12.43 -5.35
C LYS A 50 6.79 -12.38 -4.31
N THR A 51 7.96 -11.91 -4.68
CA THR A 51 9.13 -11.78 -3.80
C THR A 51 9.31 -10.38 -3.22
N SER A 52 8.44 -9.42 -3.58
CA SER A 52 8.56 -7.99 -3.26
C SER A 52 9.90 -7.35 -3.67
N LEU A 53 10.64 -8.01 -4.56
CA LEU A 53 11.91 -7.48 -5.09
C LEU A 53 11.70 -6.26 -6.00
N ASP A 54 10.49 -6.05 -6.50
CA ASP A 54 10.14 -4.85 -7.27
C ASP A 54 10.25 -3.56 -6.45
N GLU A 55 10.19 -3.65 -5.14
CA GLU A 55 10.31 -2.51 -4.22
C GLU A 55 11.76 -2.22 -3.79
N LEU A 56 12.74 -3.07 -4.10
CA LEU A 56 14.16 -2.85 -3.73
C LEU A 56 14.73 -1.49 -4.16
N PRO A 57 14.37 -0.89 -5.33
CA PRO A 57 14.87 0.42 -5.68
C PRO A 57 14.48 1.54 -4.70
N GLN A 58 13.46 1.32 -3.83
CA GLN A 58 13.11 2.28 -2.77
C GLN A 58 14.24 2.44 -1.73
N LEU A 59 15.21 1.54 -1.67
CA LEU A 59 16.42 1.74 -0.87
C LEU A 59 17.18 3.01 -1.26
N PHE A 60 17.12 3.42 -2.53
CA PHE A 60 17.67 4.72 -2.96
C PHE A 60 16.89 5.89 -2.37
N ASN A 61 15.57 5.78 -2.22
CA ASN A 61 14.76 6.79 -1.54
C ASN A 61 15.12 6.89 -0.04
N ILE A 62 15.42 5.76 0.60
CA ILE A 62 15.86 5.74 1.99
C ILE A 62 17.23 6.40 2.13
N LEU A 63 18.19 6.07 1.26
CA LEU A 63 19.53 6.69 1.25
C LEU A 63 19.47 8.20 0.97
N ALA A 64 18.56 8.62 0.08
CA ALA A 64 18.33 10.04 -0.22
C ALA A 64 17.62 10.77 0.95
N GLY A 65 17.08 10.04 1.92
CA GLY A 65 16.38 10.60 3.07
C GLY A 65 14.90 10.93 2.83
N ASP A 66 14.33 10.55 1.68
CA ASP A 66 12.90 10.73 1.37
C ASP A 66 12.04 9.74 2.15
N MET A 67 12.54 8.55 2.37
CA MET A 67 11.85 7.45 3.08
C MET A 67 12.64 6.96 4.29
N SER A 68 11.97 6.16 5.11
CA SER A 68 12.55 5.35 6.20
C SER A 68 12.39 3.87 5.89
N PHE A 69 13.10 3.00 6.60
CA PHE A 69 12.84 1.55 6.55
C PHE A 69 11.45 1.23 7.08
N ILE A 70 11.08 1.82 8.21
CA ILE A 70 9.78 1.62 8.86
C ILE A 70 9.00 2.94 8.90
N GLY A 71 7.71 2.84 8.60
CA GLY A 71 6.78 3.96 8.60
C GLY A 71 5.49 3.64 7.85
N PRO A 72 4.51 4.54 7.87
CA PRO A 72 3.30 4.42 7.07
C PRO A 72 3.63 4.27 5.58
N ARG A 73 2.92 3.38 4.87
CA ARG A 73 3.11 3.23 3.43
C ARG A 73 2.71 4.52 2.71
N PRO A 74 3.55 5.04 1.81
CA PRO A 74 3.22 6.25 1.08
C PRO A 74 2.07 5.98 0.10
N GLU A 75 1.20 6.97 -0.07
CA GLU A 75 0.06 6.92 -0.97
C GLU A 75 0.18 7.99 -2.06
N ARG A 76 -0.52 7.79 -3.17
CA ARG A 76 -0.59 8.79 -4.25
C ARG A 76 -1.32 10.05 -3.77
N PRO A 77 -0.93 11.24 -4.24
CA PRO A 77 -1.57 12.50 -3.85
C PRO A 77 -3.09 12.52 -4.07
N GLU A 78 -3.57 11.89 -5.16
CA GLU A 78 -5.00 11.82 -5.49
C GLU A 78 -5.76 11.00 -4.43
N ILE A 79 -5.19 9.86 -4.03
CA ILE A 79 -5.77 8.98 -3.01
C ILE A 79 -5.77 9.67 -1.64
N ILE A 80 -4.70 10.41 -1.31
CA ILE A 80 -4.63 11.15 -0.05
C ILE A 80 -5.74 12.22 0.01
N ARG A 81 -5.96 12.97 -1.08
CA ARG A 81 -7.01 13.98 -1.12
C ARG A 81 -8.39 13.36 -0.86
N GLN A 82 -8.70 12.26 -1.53
CA GLN A 82 -9.95 11.53 -1.33
C GLN A 82 -10.09 11.05 0.13
N TYR A 83 -9.03 10.44 0.69
CA TYR A 83 -9.10 9.96 2.08
C TYR A 83 -9.21 11.10 3.10
N VAL A 84 -8.61 12.26 2.85
CA VAL A 84 -8.72 13.42 3.74
C VAL A 84 -10.12 14.03 3.69
N GLU A 85 -10.81 13.97 2.55
CA GLU A 85 -12.22 14.40 2.45
C GLU A 85 -13.12 13.50 3.31
N ASP A 86 -12.94 12.18 3.26
CA ASP A 86 -13.74 11.21 4.01
C ASP A 86 -13.29 11.07 5.47
N MET A 87 -11.99 11.24 5.73
CA MET A 87 -11.34 11.05 7.04
C MET A 87 -10.28 12.13 7.26
N PRO A 88 -10.62 13.29 7.81
CA PRO A 88 -9.67 14.39 8.04
C PRO A 88 -8.44 13.98 8.87
N GLU A 89 -8.59 12.97 9.74
CA GLU A 89 -7.51 12.44 10.57
C GLU A 89 -6.41 11.75 9.77
N PHE A 90 -6.67 11.45 8.49
CA PHE A 90 -5.70 10.79 7.61
C PHE A 90 -4.40 11.60 7.46
N VAL A 91 -4.46 12.92 7.63
CA VAL A 91 -3.28 13.79 7.62
C VAL A 91 -2.26 13.46 8.74
N TYR A 92 -2.71 12.89 9.86
CA TYR A 92 -1.81 12.58 10.98
C TYR A 92 -0.78 11.50 10.66
N ARG A 93 -1.07 10.59 9.74
CA ARG A 93 -0.10 9.59 9.29
C ARG A 93 1.10 10.22 8.56
N MET A 94 0.94 11.44 8.06
CA MET A 94 1.99 12.17 7.35
C MET A 94 2.98 12.88 8.29
N LYS A 95 2.82 12.79 9.61
CA LYS A 95 3.74 13.40 10.59
C LYS A 95 5.11 12.73 10.63
N VAL A 96 5.23 11.48 10.15
CA VAL A 96 6.47 10.72 10.07
C VAL A 96 6.84 10.45 8.62
N LYS A 97 8.08 10.01 8.37
CA LYS A 97 8.51 9.61 7.02
C LYS A 97 7.76 8.37 6.57
N ALA A 98 7.52 8.27 5.26
CA ALA A 98 7.04 7.04 4.64
C ALA A 98 8.02 5.90 4.87
N GLY A 99 7.49 4.70 5.11
CA GLY A 99 8.28 3.49 5.28
C GLY A 99 8.24 2.58 4.06
N LEU A 100 9.34 1.85 3.84
CA LEU A 100 9.38 0.71 2.93
C LEU A 100 8.50 -0.44 3.49
N ALA A 101 8.57 -0.65 4.78
CA ALA A 101 7.68 -1.51 5.55
C ALA A 101 7.00 -0.71 6.67
N GLY A 102 5.89 -1.23 7.22
CA GLY A 102 5.17 -0.51 8.26
C GLY A 102 4.26 -1.40 9.09
N TYR A 103 3.76 -0.82 10.15
CA TYR A 103 2.90 -1.51 11.12
C TYR A 103 1.63 -2.06 10.45
N ALA A 104 0.99 -1.26 9.59
CA ALA A 104 -0.18 -1.67 8.85
C ALA A 104 0.09 -2.81 7.85
N GLN A 105 1.30 -2.89 7.27
CA GLN A 105 1.69 -3.98 6.36
C GLN A 105 1.96 -5.28 7.10
N VAL A 106 2.49 -5.20 8.34
CA VAL A 106 2.82 -6.38 9.16
C VAL A 106 1.59 -6.95 9.87
N TYR A 107 0.73 -6.09 10.41
CA TYR A 107 -0.42 -6.50 11.23
C TYR A 107 -1.77 -6.36 10.51
N GLY A 108 -1.83 -5.63 9.40
CA GLY A 108 -3.02 -5.54 8.57
C GLY A 108 -3.30 -6.84 7.83
N LYS A 109 -4.57 -7.10 7.55
CA LYS A 109 -5.03 -8.22 6.73
C LYS A 109 -5.49 -7.71 5.37
N TYR A 110 -5.73 -8.62 4.43
CA TYR A 110 -6.19 -8.26 3.08
C TYR A 110 -7.50 -7.45 3.07
N ASN A 111 -8.39 -7.70 4.01
CA ASN A 111 -9.67 -7.01 4.19
C ASN A 111 -9.58 -5.79 5.13
N THR A 112 -8.39 -5.30 5.43
CA THR A 112 -8.20 -4.13 6.27
C THR A 112 -8.69 -2.88 5.53
N THR A 113 -9.69 -2.19 6.09
CA THR A 113 -10.24 -0.95 5.53
C THR A 113 -9.21 0.19 5.56
N PRO A 114 -9.37 1.26 4.75
CA PRO A 114 -8.53 2.44 4.85
C PRO A 114 -8.49 3.04 6.26
N TYR A 115 -9.62 3.01 6.96
CA TYR A 115 -9.72 3.47 8.34
C TYR A 115 -8.94 2.60 9.33
N ASP A 116 -8.97 1.28 9.17
CA ASP A 116 -8.19 0.37 10.01
C ASP A 116 -6.69 0.50 9.74
N LYS A 117 -6.31 0.71 8.47
CA LYS A 117 -4.91 1.04 8.11
C LYS A 117 -4.45 2.32 8.79
N LEU A 118 -5.30 3.35 8.78
CA LEU A 118 -5.02 4.59 9.48
C LEU A 118 -4.81 4.35 10.98
N LYS A 119 -5.69 3.60 11.64
CA LYS A 119 -5.53 3.25 13.08
C LYS A 119 -4.19 2.55 13.35
N LEU A 120 -3.81 1.60 12.52
CA LEU A 120 -2.54 0.89 12.65
C LEU A 120 -1.34 1.83 12.46
N ASP A 121 -1.40 2.73 11.48
CA ASP A 121 -0.36 3.72 11.25
C ASP A 121 -0.27 4.74 12.40
N LEU A 122 -1.40 5.19 12.95
CA LEU A 122 -1.42 6.08 14.11
C LEU A 122 -0.89 5.37 15.36
N SER A 123 -1.25 4.11 15.56
CA SER A 123 -0.71 3.31 16.67
C SER A 123 0.82 3.18 16.60
N TYR A 124 1.38 3.04 15.39
CA TYR A 124 2.83 3.07 15.20
C TYR A 124 3.42 4.44 15.58
N ILE A 125 2.80 5.53 15.13
CA ILE A 125 3.29 6.90 15.36
C ILE A 125 3.29 7.22 16.87
N GLU A 126 2.25 6.82 17.60
CA GLU A 126 2.12 7.01 19.03
C GLU A 126 3.14 6.22 19.85
N ASN A 127 3.48 5.02 19.39
CA ASN A 127 4.39 4.11 20.07
C ASN A 127 5.78 4.05 19.41
N TYR A 128 6.11 5.06 18.61
CA TYR A 128 7.38 5.10 17.88
C TYR A 128 8.59 4.85 18.76
N SER A 129 9.39 3.86 18.42
CA SER A 129 10.66 3.57 19.08
C SER A 129 11.59 2.77 18.17
N VAL A 130 12.90 2.91 18.37
CA VAL A 130 13.91 2.13 17.64
C VAL A 130 13.69 0.61 17.81
N TRP A 131 13.23 0.21 19.00
CA TRP A 131 12.94 -1.20 19.31
C TRP A 131 11.77 -1.72 18.50
N LEU A 132 10.72 -0.91 18.32
CA LEU A 132 9.58 -1.22 17.48
C LEU A 132 9.99 -1.34 16.02
N ASP A 133 10.85 -0.44 15.53
CA ASP A 133 11.37 -0.48 14.16
C ASP A 133 12.16 -1.78 13.90
N ILE A 134 13.07 -2.16 14.80
CA ILE A 134 13.82 -3.42 14.69
C ILE A 134 12.87 -4.62 14.66
N LYS A 135 11.87 -4.64 15.55
CA LYS A 135 10.86 -5.70 15.58
C LYS A 135 10.09 -5.79 14.26
N LEU A 136 9.65 -4.65 13.71
CA LEU A 136 8.91 -4.60 12.45
C LEU A 136 9.79 -5.04 11.26
N MET A 137 11.07 -4.66 11.22
CA MET A 137 12.01 -5.13 10.20
C MET A 137 12.14 -6.66 10.22
N LEU A 138 12.33 -7.26 11.41
CA LEU A 138 12.45 -8.72 11.55
C LEU A 138 11.14 -9.44 11.15
N LEU A 139 9.99 -8.89 11.52
CA LEU A 139 8.69 -9.43 11.11
C LEU A 139 8.46 -9.31 9.60
N THR A 140 8.86 -8.20 8.99
CA THR A 140 8.79 -8.02 7.53
C THR A 140 9.65 -9.07 6.81
N LEU A 141 10.89 -9.30 7.24
CA LEU A 141 11.75 -10.34 6.69
C LEU A 141 11.09 -11.74 6.80
N LYS A 142 10.48 -12.03 7.95
CA LYS A 142 9.75 -13.28 8.16
C LYS A 142 8.57 -13.44 7.20
N ILE A 143 7.83 -12.35 6.91
CA ILE A 143 6.72 -12.34 5.97
C ILE A 143 7.22 -12.57 4.54
N LEU A 144 8.32 -11.92 4.13
CA LEU A 144 8.90 -12.07 2.80
C LEU A 144 9.37 -13.50 2.51
N VAL A 145 9.85 -14.22 3.52
CA VAL A 145 10.27 -15.63 3.41
C VAL A 145 9.07 -16.58 3.32
N LYS A 146 7.93 -16.23 3.90
CA LYS A 146 6.70 -17.00 3.79
C LYS A 146 5.98 -16.68 2.49
N ALA A 147 6.15 -17.56 1.47
CA ALA A 147 5.54 -17.40 0.14
C ALA A 147 4.00 -17.21 0.13
N GLU A 148 3.31 -17.63 1.17
CA GLU A 148 1.85 -17.55 1.30
C GLU A 148 1.31 -16.13 1.58
N SER A 149 2.16 -15.19 2.01
CA SER A 149 1.70 -13.85 2.40
C SER A 149 1.80 -12.81 1.28
N THR A 150 2.35 -13.18 0.14
CA THR A 150 2.54 -12.31 -1.02
C THR A 150 1.66 -12.65 -2.22
N GLU A 151 0.74 -13.62 -2.09
CA GLU A 151 -0.25 -13.87 -3.13
C GLU A 151 -1.19 -12.66 -3.25
N GLY A 152 -1.24 -12.10 -4.44
CA GLY A 152 -2.12 -10.97 -4.78
C GLY A 152 -3.57 -11.31 -4.48
N VAL A 153 -4.37 -10.26 -4.31
CA VAL A 153 -5.82 -10.35 -4.06
C VAL A 153 -6.44 -11.39 -4.97
N ASP A 154 -6.94 -12.47 -4.41
CA ASP A 154 -7.73 -13.44 -5.14
C ASP A 154 -9.00 -12.72 -5.63
N SER A 155 -9.28 -12.78 -6.93
CA SER A 155 -10.41 -12.12 -7.58
C SER A 155 -11.78 -12.50 -7.01
N THR A 156 -11.81 -13.52 -6.14
CA THR A 156 -13.01 -13.98 -5.42
C THR A 156 -13.23 -13.27 -4.09
N GLN A 157 -12.27 -12.48 -3.60
CA GLN A 157 -12.45 -11.78 -2.32
C GLN A 157 -13.21 -10.47 -2.53
N VAL A 158 -14.40 -10.40 -1.96
CA VAL A 158 -15.23 -9.20 -1.90
C VAL A 158 -14.51 -8.18 -1.02
N THR A 159 -14.01 -7.10 -1.63
CA THR A 159 -13.48 -5.95 -0.89
C THR A 159 -14.63 -5.24 -0.15
N ALA A 160 -14.34 -4.59 0.97
CA ALA A 160 -15.35 -3.89 1.78
C ALA A 160 -16.21 -2.91 0.95
N MET A 161 -15.62 -2.26 -0.06
CA MET A 161 -16.36 -1.40 -1.02
C MET A 161 -17.43 -2.17 -1.83
N LYS A 162 -17.16 -3.42 -2.23
CA LYS A 162 -18.18 -4.26 -2.91
C LYS A 162 -19.28 -4.75 -1.96
N GLN A 163 -19.04 -4.76 -0.65
CA GLN A 163 -20.10 -5.08 0.31
C GLN A 163 -21.09 -3.92 0.47
N GLU A 164 -20.62 -2.69 0.44
CA GLU A 164 -21.48 -1.51 0.51
C GLU A 164 -22.36 -1.39 -0.75
N GLU A 165 -21.80 -1.55 -1.95
CA GLU A 165 -22.57 -1.59 -3.20
C GLU A 165 -23.64 -2.70 -3.21
N ASN A 166 -23.32 -3.89 -2.68
CA ASN A 166 -24.28 -5.01 -2.60
C ASN A 166 -25.36 -4.79 -1.53
N VAL A 167 -25.12 -3.98 -0.51
CA VAL A 167 -26.10 -3.62 0.52
C VAL A 167 -27.06 -2.56 -0.03
N GLU A 168 -26.57 -1.56 -0.76
CA GLU A 168 -27.40 -0.55 -1.40
C GLU A 168 -28.28 -1.14 -2.53
N GLU A 169 -27.73 -2.07 -3.34
CA GLU A 169 -28.50 -2.74 -4.39
C GLU A 169 -29.60 -3.66 -3.87
N LYS A 170 -29.46 -4.18 -2.65
CA LYS A 170 -30.51 -4.97 -1.98
C LYS A 170 -31.62 -4.10 -1.37
N HIS A 171 -31.27 -2.93 -0.81
CA HIS A 171 -32.26 -2.01 -0.25
C HIS A 171 -33.07 -1.27 -1.32
N GLY A 172 -32.52 -1.06 -2.51
CA GLY A 172 -33.22 -0.44 -3.64
C GLY A 172 -34.14 -1.37 -4.44
N LYS A 173 -34.25 -2.65 -4.09
CA LYS A 173 -35.17 -3.61 -4.76
C LYS A 173 -36.37 -3.98 -3.91
N ASP A 174 -36.43 -3.51 -2.68
CA ASP A 174 -37.54 -3.76 -1.74
C ASP A 174 -38.46 -2.52 -1.55
N GLU A 175 -38.28 -1.46 -2.35
CA GLU A 175 -39.22 -0.33 -2.54
C GLU A 175 -39.85 -0.42 -3.95
#